data_71d5abb2bc9fa767e10a626fd595a756
#
_entry.id   71d5abb2bc9fa767e10a626fd595a756
#
_cell.length_a   1.000
_cell.length_b   1.000
_cell.length_c   1.000
_cell.angle_alpha   90.00
_cell.angle_beta   90.00
_cell.angle_gamma   90.00
#
_symmetry.space_group_name_H-M   'P 1'
#
loop_
_entity.id
_entity.type
_entity.pdbx_description
1 polymer ?
#
loop_
_entity_poly.entity_id
_entity_poly.type
_entity_poly.pdbx_seq_one_letter_code
_entity_poly.pdbx_strand_id
1 'polypeptide(L)'
;AKVLTALVGPALRLSRNPKKGGAVFMQLLGRCFMEPDPKIQAMLDRQLQEVAGRFIPALQRAVPKLPEEDFFWRIHFLVGAMAHTMADAERLRAFSGGRCNPDDTEVMIDHLVNFLSAGFKAKSR
;
A
#
# COMPACT_ATOMS: atom_id res chain seq x y z
N ALA A 1 -10.96 -6.47 5.84
CA ALA A 1 -11.19 -5.63 4.67
C ALA A 1 -11.40 -4.15 5.03
N LYS A 2 -12.14 -3.86 6.11
CA LYS A 2 -12.39 -2.47 6.52
C LYS A 2 -11.11 -1.72 6.89
N VAL A 3 -10.21 -2.35 7.62
CA VAL A 3 -8.94 -1.74 8.01
C VAL A 3 -8.08 -1.47 6.78
N LEU A 4 -8.00 -2.43 5.87
CA LEU A 4 -7.25 -2.29 4.62
C LEU A 4 -7.84 -1.18 3.75
N THR A 5 -9.15 -1.11 3.64
CA THR A 5 -9.82 -0.04 2.87
C THR A 5 -9.50 1.33 3.46
N ALA A 6 -9.50 1.46 4.78
CA ALA A 6 -9.20 2.71 5.45
C ALA A 6 -7.73 3.16 5.28
N LEU A 7 -6.82 2.19 5.13
CA LEU A 7 -5.41 2.49 4.89
C LEU A 7 -5.14 2.78 3.40
N VAL A 8 -5.59 1.87 2.53
CA VAL A 8 -5.24 1.87 1.11
C VAL A 8 -6.01 2.95 0.34
N GLY A 9 -7.31 3.09 0.62
CA GLY A 9 -8.19 3.96 -0.15
C GLY A 9 -7.72 5.42 -0.23
N PRO A 10 -7.60 6.11 0.93
CA PRO A 10 -7.18 7.51 0.90
C PRO A 10 -5.82 7.74 0.27
N ALA A 11 -4.85 6.85 0.52
CA ALA A 11 -3.50 6.98 -0.03
C ALA A 11 -3.52 6.88 -1.57
N LEU A 12 -4.23 5.90 -2.11
CA LEU A 12 -4.31 5.74 -3.57
C LEU A 12 -5.11 6.85 -4.23
N ARG A 13 -6.21 7.29 -3.63
CA ARG A 13 -6.98 8.41 -4.17
C ARG A 13 -6.14 9.68 -4.24
N LEU A 14 -5.37 9.95 -3.19
CA LEU A 14 -4.49 11.11 -3.16
C LEU A 14 -3.38 11.00 -4.21
N SER A 15 -2.78 9.82 -4.36
CA SER A 15 -1.70 9.60 -5.32
C SER A 15 -2.14 9.71 -6.78
N ARG A 16 -3.44 9.57 -7.04
CA ARG A 16 -4.00 9.61 -8.41
C ARG A 16 -4.80 10.88 -8.70
N ASN A 17 -4.88 11.82 -7.76
CA ASN A 17 -5.63 13.07 -7.94
C ASN A 17 -4.75 14.13 -8.60
N PRO A 18 -4.95 14.45 -9.92
CA PRO A 18 -4.10 15.39 -10.63
C PRO A 18 -4.30 16.85 -10.22
N LYS A 19 -5.38 17.18 -9.54
CA LYS A 19 -5.73 18.56 -9.17
C LYS A 19 -5.06 19.03 -7.89
N LYS A 20 -4.42 18.14 -7.15
CA LYS A 20 -3.77 18.46 -5.88
C LYS A 20 -2.30 18.09 -5.94
N GLY A 21 -1.42 18.95 -5.42
CA GLY A 21 0.00 18.65 -5.30
C GLY A 21 0.29 17.39 -4.51
N GLY A 22 -0.70 16.92 -3.71
CA GLY A 22 -0.62 15.66 -2.99
C GLY A 22 -0.39 14.44 -3.88
N ALA A 23 -0.88 14.45 -5.13
CA ALA A 23 -0.65 13.35 -6.06
C ALA A 23 0.86 13.17 -6.34
N VAL A 24 1.55 14.28 -6.62
CA VAL A 24 3.00 14.25 -6.85
C VAL A 24 3.73 13.81 -5.59
N PHE A 25 3.33 14.33 -4.43
CA PHE A 25 3.92 13.96 -3.15
C PHE A 25 3.79 12.45 -2.88
N MET A 26 2.61 11.88 -3.06
CA MET A 26 2.38 10.46 -2.81
C MET A 26 3.14 9.56 -3.79
N GLN A 27 3.27 9.98 -5.04
CA GLN A 27 4.07 9.24 -6.02
C GLN A 27 5.56 9.26 -5.66
N LEU A 28 6.07 10.41 -5.22
CA LEU A 28 7.44 10.54 -4.73
C LEU A 28 7.66 9.70 -3.48
N LEU A 29 6.70 9.71 -2.56
CA LEU A 29 6.73 8.87 -1.35
C LEU A 29 6.83 7.39 -1.72
N GLY A 30 6.02 6.93 -2.68
CA GLY A 30 6.09 5.56 -3.17
C GLY A 30 7.48 5.19 -3.70
N ARG A 31 8.10 6.09 -4.46
CA ARG A 31 9.47 5.88 -4.96
C ARG A 31 10.49 5.85 -3.85
N CYS A 32 10.32 6.66 -2.81
CA CYS A 32 11.22 6.70 -1.67
C CYS A 32 11.26 5.37 -0.92
N PHE A 33 10.18 4.60 -0.90
CA PHE A 33 10.17 3.26 -0.32
C PHE A 33 11.15 2.30 -1.01
N MET A 34 11.48 2.56 -2.27
CA MET A 34 12.42 1.74 -3.05
C MET A 34 13.86 2.27 -2.98
N GLU A 35 14.07 3.42 -2.36
CA GLU A 35 15.40 4.05 -2.28
C GLU A 35 16.23 3.40 -1.17
N PRO A 36 17.44 2.89 -1.49
CA PRO A 36 18.27 2.22 -0.49
C PRO A 36 19.01 3.15 0.46
N ASP A 37 19.01 4.47 0.22
CA ASP A 37 19.73 5.44 1.06
C ASP A 37 19.20 5.41 2.51
N PRO A 38 20.07 5.12 3.51
CA PRO A 38 19.65 5.06 4.92
C PRO A 38 19.04 6.36 5.44
N LYS A 39 19.46 7.51 4.92
CA LYS A 39 18.92 8.81 5.33
C LYS A 39 17.45 8.96 4.89
N ILE A 40 17.16 8.52 3.68
CA ILE A 40 15.79 8.54 3.14
C ILE A 40 14.92 7.55 3.90
N GLN A 41 15.42 6.36 4.18
CA GLN A 41 14.69 5.37 4.96
C GLN A 41 14.37 5.87 6.38
N ALA A 42 15.33 6.51 7.05
CA ALA A 42 15.11 7.08 8.37
C ALA A 42 14.07 8.20 8.35
N MET A 43 14.08 9.03 7.30
CA MET A 43 13.06 10.08 7.12
C MET A 43 11.67 9.48 6.92
N LEU A 44 11.55 8.45 6.09
CA LEU A 44 10.29 7.74 5.86
C LEU A 44 9.75 7.14 7.15
N ASP A 45 10.60 6.47 7.92
CA ASP A 45 10.20 5.84 9.18
C ASP A 45 9.61 6.88 10.14
N ARG A 46 10.22 8.05 10.23
CA ARG A 46 9.70 9.14 11.08
C ARG A 46 8.35 9.67 10.58
N GLN A 47 8.22 9.88 9.28
CA GLN A 47 6.99 10.41 8.68
C GLN A 47 5.83 9.44 8.80
N LEU A 48 6.09 8.14 8.74
CA LEU A 48 5.06 7.11 8.73
C LEU A 48 4.80 6.48 10.09
N GLN A 49 5.55 6.87 11.13
CA GLN A 49 5.43 6.30 12.47
C GLN A 49 4.01 6.43 13.02
N GLU A 50 3.37 7.56 12.82
CA GLU A 50 2.00 7.79 13.29
C GLU A 50 1.01 6.87 12.56
N VAL A 51 1.13 6.76 11.24
CA VAL A 51 0.26 5.89 10.43
C VAL A 51 0.46 4.43 10.85
N ALA A 52 1.69 4.00 10.98
CA ALA A 52 2.02 2.64 11.43
C ALA A 52 1.45 2.38 12.82
N GLY A 53 1.56 3.35 13.74
CA GLY A 53 1.04 3.23 15.10
C GLY A 53 -0.46 3.04 15.16
N ARG A 54 -1.20 3.52 14.17
CA ARG A 54 -2.65 3.32 14.05
C ARG A 54 -3.02 2.01 13.38
N PHE A 55 -2.39 1.70 12.26
CA PHE A 55 -2.83 0.59 11.40
C PHE A 55 -2.25 -0.75 11.78
N ILE A 56 -1.03 -0.82 12.29
CA ILE A 56 -0.45 -2.10 12.71
C ILE A 56 -1.26 -2.76 13.82
N PRO A 57 -1.59 -2.06 14.94
CA PRO A 57 -2.43 -2.68 15.96
C PRO A 57 -3.83 -3.06 15.45
N ALA A 58 -4.42 -2.25 14.58
CA ALA A 58 -5.74 -2.55 14.01
C ALA A 58 -5.71 -3.80 13.14
N LEU A 59 -4.66 -3.98 12.33
CA LEU A 59 -4.48 -5.18 11.51
C LEU A 59 -4.22 -6.40 12.39
N GLN A 60 -3.44 -6.27 13.46
CA GLN A 60 -3.21 -7.38 14.41
C GLN A 60 -4.52 -7.83 15.06
N ARG A 61 -5.39 -6.90 15.43
CA ARG A 61 -6.72 -7.24 15.97
C ARG A 61 -7.62 -7.94 14.96
N ALA A 62 -7.45 -7.63 13.68
CA ALA A 62 -8.24 -8.26 12.61
C ALA A 62 -7.79 -9.70 12.30
N VAL A 63 -6.55 -10.05 12.62
CA VAL A 63 -5.97 -11.38 12.39
C VAL A 63 -5.28 -11.90 13.67
N PRO A 64 -6.02 -12.06 14.77
CA PRO A 64 -5.42 -12.32 16.09
C PRO A 64 -4.71 -13.66 16.20
N LYS A 65 -5.04 -14.61 15.33
CA LYS A 65 -4.43 -15.95 15.34
C LYS A 65 -3.21 -16.07 14.45
N LEU A 66 -2.87 -15.02 13.72
CA LEU A 66 -1.73 -15.04 12.81
C LEU A 66 -0.43 -14.96 13.63
N PRO A 67 0.54 -15.87 13.41
CA PRO A 67 1.84 -15.76 14.04
C PRO A 67 2.52 -14.43 13.74
N GLU A 68 3.27 -13.91 14.70
CA GLU A 68 3.90 -12.59 14.60
C GLU A 68 4.83 -12.48 13.40
N GLU A 69 5.63 -13.51 13.13
CA GLU A 69 6.52 -13.53 11.96
C GLU A 69 5.73 -13.41 10.66
N ASP A 70 4.67 -14.21 10.51
CA ASP A 70 3.82 -14.17 9.32
C ASP A 70 3.15 -12.80 9.17
N PHE A 71 2.72 -12.21 10.29
CA PHE A 71 2.11 -10.89 10.29
C PHE A 71 3.05 -9.83 9.70
N PHE A 72 4.30 -9.79 10.14
CA PHE A 72 5.26 -8.79 9.66
C PHE A 72 5.68 -9.03 8.21
N TRP A 73 5.77 -10.28 7.77
CA TRP A 73 5.96 -10.56 6.34
C TRP A 73 4.83 -9.97 5.50
N ARG A 74 3.60 -10.12 5.96
CA ARG A 74 2.42 -9.62 5.24
C ARG A 74 2.34 -8.09 5.26
N ILE A 75 2.76 -7.46 6.35
CA ILE A 75 2.92 -5.99 6.41
C ILE A 75 3.96 -5.54 5.38
N HIS A 76 5.07 -6.23 5.29
CA HIS A 76 6.11 -5.93 4.31
C HIS A 76 5.55 -5.98 2.87
N PHE A 77 4.80 -7.02 2.55
CA PHE A 77 4.19 -7.14 1.22
C PHE A 77 3.12 -6.07 0.96
N LEU A 78 2.35 -5.73 1.97
CA LEU A 78 1.37 -4.64 1.88
C LEU A 78 2.06 -3.32 1.55
N VAL A 79 3.12 -2.99 2.25
CA VAL A 79 3.89 -1.75 2.00
C VAL A 79 4.43 -1.74 0.58
N GLY A 80 5.01 -2.84 0.14
CA GLY A 80 5.54 -2.96 -1.22
C GLY A 80 4.46 -2.81 -2.29
N ALA A 81 3.31 -3.45 -2.09
CA ALA A 81 2.20 -3.34 -3.03
C ALA A 81 1.66 -1.91 -3.13
N MET A 82 1.50 -1.24 -1.99
CA MET A 82 1.07 0.17 -1.97
C MET A 82 2.10 1.09 -2.61
N ALA A 83 3.36 0.96 -2.21
CA ALA A 83 4.43 1.82 -2.70
C ALA A 83 4.60 1.70 -4.22
N HIS A 84 4.60 0.49 -4.73
CA HIS A 84 4.71 0.24 -6.17
C HIS A 84 3.52 0.82 -6.93
N THR A 85 2.31 0.62 -6.41
CA THR A 85 1.09 1.14 -7.04
C THR A 85 1.08 2.67 -7.06
N MET A 86 1.50 3.31 -5.95
CA MET A 86 1.58 4.77 -5.89
C MET A 86 2.66 5.34 -6.81
N ALA A 87 3.79 4.66 -6.93
CA ALA A 87 4.92 5.14 -7.71
C ALA A 87 4.74 4.97 -9.22
N ASP A 88 4.21 3.83 -9.64
CA ASP A 88 4.17 3.48 -11.06
C ASP A 88 3.08 2.44 -11.36
N ALA A 89 1.86 2.92 -11.61
CA ALA A 89 0.78 2.07 -12.06
C ALA A 89 0.65 2.02 -13.60
N GLU A 90 1.28 2.95 -14.33
CA GLU A 90 1.12 3.06 -15.79
C GLU A 90 1.66 1.85 -16.55
N ARG A 91 2.71 1.22 -16.04
CA ARG A 91 3.25 0.00 -16.67
C ARG A 91 2.22 -1.12 -16.76
N LEU A 92 1.27 -1.14 -15.85
CA LEU A 92 0.22 -2.14 -15.82
C LEU A 92 -0.64 -2.08 -17.09
N ARG A 93 -0.90 -0.89 -17.61
CA ARG A 93 -1.67 -0.73 -18.84
C ARG A 93 -1.03 -1.50 -19.99
N ALA A 94 0.27 -1.28 -20.21
CA ALA A 94 1.01 -1.96 -21.27
C ALA A 94 1.17 -3.46 -20.98
N PHE A 95 1.55 -3.81 -19.76
CA PHE A 95 1.75 -5.19 -19.32
C PHE A 95 0.49 -6.04 -19.49
N SER A 96 -0.68 -5.46 -19.21
CA SER A 96 -1.97 -6.16 -19.30
C SER A 96 -2.59 -6.13 -20.70
N GLY A 97 -1.94 -5.48 -21.68
CA GLY A 97 -2.52 -5.30 -23.00
C GLY A 97 -3.78 -4.44 -22.99
N GLY A 98 -3.83 -3.46 -22.11
CA GLY A 98 -4.97 -2.55 -21.96
C GLY A 98 -6.12 -3.10 -21.10
N ARG A 99 -5.99 -4.32 -20.56
CA ARG A 99 -7.05 -4.93 -19.73
C ARG A 99 -7.23 -4.27 -18.39
N CYS A 100 -6.16 -3.68 -17.84
CA CYS A 100 -6.19 -2.95 -16.57
C CYS A 100 -6.02 -1.46 -16.83
N ASN A 101 -6.95 -0.67 -16.32
CA ASN A 101 -6.91 0.79 -16.48
C ASN A 101 -6.46 1.43 -15.15
N PRO A 102 -5.20 1.93 -15.06
CA PRO A 102 -4.71 2.57 -13.84
C PRO A 102 -5.38 3.92 -13.54
N ASP A 103 -6.15 4.48 -14.46
CA ASP A 103 -6.90 5.71 -14.23
C ASP A 103 -8.18 5.47 -13.44
N ASP A 104 -8.68 4.24 -13.39
CA ASP A 104 -9.85 3.89 -12.59
C ASP A 104 -9.40 3.58 -11.17
N THR A 105 -9.30 4.62 -10.37
CA THR A 105 -8.78 4.55 -9.00
C THR A 105 -9.61 3.65 -8.10
N GLU A 106 -10.93 3.71 -8.19
CA GLU A 106 -11.81 2.90 -7.33
C GLU A 106 -11.68 1.41 -7.63
N VAL A 107 -11.59 1.03 -8.89
CA VAL A 107 -11.33 -0.36 -9.30
C VAL A 107 -9.96 -0.82 -8.81
N MET A 108 -8.95 0.03 -8.93
CA MET A 108 -7.60 -0.26 -8.43
C MET A 108 -7.60 -0.51 -6.92
N ILE A 109 -8.31 0.32 -6.14
CA ILE A 109 -8.44 0.15 -4.69
C ILE A 109 -9.12 -1.18 -4.38
N ASP A 110 -10.20 -1.50 -5.05
CA ASP A 110 -10.94 -2.75 -4.82
C ASP A 110 -10.06 -3.98 -5.08
N HIS A 111 -9.33 -3.97 -6.19
CA HIS A 111 -8.40 -5.07 -6.50
C HIS A 111 -7.31 -5.21 -5.45
N LEU A 112 -6.71 -4.10 -5.02
CA LEU A 112 -5.63 -4.14 -4.04
C LEU A 112 -6.14 -4.60 -2.68
N VAL A 113 -7.28 -4.09 -2.22
CA VAL A 113 -7.89 -4.49 -0.95
C VAL A 113 -8.24 -5.98 -0.96
N ASN A 114 -8.83 -6.47 -2.04
CA ASN A 114 -9.16 -7.90 -2.17
C ASN A 114 -7.92 -8.77 -2.13
N PHE A 115 -6.88 -8.39 -2.86
CA PHE A 115 -5.61 -9.11 -2.89
C PHE A 115 -4.95 -9.16 -1.51
N LEU A 116 -4.86 -8.02 -0.83
CA LEU A 116 -4.26 -7.92 0.50
C LEU A 116 -5.10 -8.64 1.55
N SER A 117 -6.42 -8.52 1.49
CA SER A 117 -7.32 -9.20 2.42
C SER A 117 -7.16 -10.71 2.33
N ALA A 118 -7.12 -11.25 1.12
CA ALA A 118 -6.88 -12.68 0.90
C ALA A 118 -5.50 -13.09 1.44
N GLY A 119 -4.48 -12.26 1.20
CA GLY A 119 -3.14 -12.51 1.70
C GLY A 119 -3.05 -12.55 3.23
N PHE A 120 -3.71 -11.60 3.91
CA PHE A 120 -3.72 -11.58 5.37
C PHE A 120 -4.51 -12.75 5.98
N LYS A 121 -5.52 -13.26 5.27
CA LYS A 121 -6.32 -14.42 5.71
C LYS A 121 -5.74 -15.76 5.28
N ALA A 122 -4.71 -15.76 4.44
CA ALA A 122 -4.10 -16.99 3.97
C ALA A 122 -3.56 -17.81 5.15
N LYS A 123 -3.63 -19.13 5.01
CA LYS A 123 -3.17 -20.05 6.04
C LYS A 123 -1.68 -19.82 6.33
N SER A 124 -1.31 -19.90 7.59
CA SER A 124 0.10 -19.83 8.00
C SER A 124 0.90 -20.96 7.41
N ARG A 125 2.14 -20.66 7.15
CA ARG A 125 3.11 -21.61 6.65
C ARG A 125 3.38 -22.76 7.64
#